data_ee8d72661aeff31e0fe2c72e3211f9ec
#
_entry.id   ee8d72661aeff31e0fe2c72e3211f9ec
#
_cell.length_a   1.000
_cell.length_b   1.000
_cell.length_c   1.000
_cell.angle_alpha   90.00
_cell.angle_beta   90.00
_cell.angle_gamma   90.00
#
_symmetry.space_group_name_H-M   'P 1'
#
loop_
_entity.id
_entity.type
_entity.pdbx_description
1 polymer ?
#
loop_
_entity_poly.entity_id
_entity_poly.type
_entity_poly.pdbx_seq_one_letter_code
_entity_poly.pdbx_strand_id
1 'polypeptide(L)'
;MPTISPLSQIIRAATREQDEKLNILTFPTHERYESMLAKTGHNFYAYRAEGIKDWNETYAKLPDNYHLLDPELEDNQIPEYVDFDLILSQNKFGQYQKAKEISHAMHLPVISLEHTLPMPQWDEGTLQQIREMRGHINLFISKYSISAWGWEDRNDTFVITHGVDTDLFCPKEQEKSDEILSVVNDWINRDWCCGFNIWQRVIKGLPHKVVGDTPGLSKPASTTEELVANYQN
;
A
#
# COMPACT_ATOMS: atom_id res chain seq x y z
N MET A 1 13.23 -7.94 -20.52
CA MET A 1 13.64 -7.39 -19.21
C MET A 1 15.15 -7.24 -19.19
N PRO A 2 15.68 -6.12 -18.70
CA PRO A 2 17.12 -5.94 -18.55
C PRO A 2 17.69 -6.98 -17.58
N THR A 3 18.82 -7.56 -17.91
CA THR A 3 19.52 -8.53 -17.07
C THR A 3 20.70 -7.83 -16.40
N ILE A 4 20.55 -7.51 -15.12
CA ILE A 4 21.64 -6.93 -14.33
C ILE A 4 22.45 -8.08 -13.74
N SER A 5 23.80 -8.00 -13.85
CA SER A 5 24.67 -8.99 -13.25
C SER A 5 24.54 -8.99 -11.71
N PRO A 6 24.40 -10.14 -11.05
CA PRO A 6 24.40 -10.23 -9.58
C PRO A 6 25.61 -9.54 -8.93
N LEU A 7 26.76 -9.62 -9.60
CA LEU A 7 27.99 -8.96 -9.13
C LEU A 7 27.86 -7.43 -9.14
N SER A 8 27.25 -6.86 -10.18
CA SER A 8 27.01 -5.40 -10.24
C SER A 8 26.10 -4.93 -9.11
N GLN A 9 25.09 -5.71 -8.75
CA GLN A 9 24.18 -5.39 -7.64
C GLN A 9 24.91 -5.44 -6.29
N ILE A 10 25.75 -6.45 -6.07
CA ILE A 10 26.55 -6.57 -4.84
C ILE A 10 27.50 -5.38 -4.72
N ILE A 11 28.20 -5.01 -5.80
CA ILE A 11 29.12 -3.86 -5.81
C ILE A 11 28.34 -2.60 -5.49
N ARG A 12 27.21 -2.36 -6.16
CA ARG A 12 26.36 -1.20 -5.96
C ARG A 12 25.87 -1.10 -4.52
N ALA A 13 25.35 -2.19 -3.95
CA ALA A 13 24.90 -2.23 -2.56
C ALA A 13 26.05 -1.95 -1.56
N ALA A 14 27.25 -2.43 -1.85
CA ALA A 14 28.43 -2.24 -1.00
C ALA A 14 29.05 -0.83 -1.09
N THR A 15 28.83 -0.10 -2.19
CA THR A 15 29.41 1.22 -2.44
C THR A 15 28.41 2.38 -2.28
N ARG A 16 27.14 2.06 -2.02
CA ARG A 16 26.09 3.06 -1.84
C ARG A 16 26.28 3.90 -0.59
N GLU A 17 26.07 5.19 -0.71
CA GLU A 17 25.98 6.09 0.42
C GLU A 17 24.60 5.98 1.10
N GLN A 18 24.53 6.27 2.40
CA GLN A 18 23.32 6.04 3.19
C GLN A 18 22.12 6.91 2.75
N ASP A 19 22.39 8.08 2.18
CA ASP A 19 21.40 9.06 1.71
C ASP A 19 21.13 8.99 0.20
N GLU A 20 21.76 8.05 -0.51
CA GLU A 20 21.55 7.86 -1.93
C GLU A 20 20.10 7.41 -2.23
N LYS A 21 19.46 8.06 -3.20
CA LYS A 21 18.09 7.71 -3.62
C LYS A 21 18.05 6.33 -4.25
N LEU A 22 17.11 5.52 -3.81
CA LEU A 22 16.83 4.21 -4.40
C LEU A 22 15.91 4.36 -5.62
N ASN A 23 16.11 3.49 -6.61
CA ASN A 23 15.16 3.25 -7.69
C ASN A 23 14.36 1.97 -7.35
N ILE A 24 13.10 2.14 -7.04
CA ILE A 24 12.23 1.10 -6.52
C ILE A 24 11.18 0.74 -7.56
N LEU A 25 11.17 -0.51 -8.01
CA LEU A 25 10.06 -1.03 -8.78
C LEU A 25 8.91 -1.36 -7.83
N THR A 26 7.74 -0.78 -8.04
CA THR A 26 6.58 -0.97 -7.17
C THR A 26 5.32 -1.31 -7.95
N PHE A 27 4.27 -1.70 -7.24
CA PHE A 27 2.95 -2.00 -7.79
C PHE A 27 1.94 -1.07 -7.12
N PRO A 28 1.28 -0.17 -7.86
CA PRO A 28 0.42 0.85 -7.28
C PRO A 28 -0.80 0.24 -6.58
N THR A 29 -1.20 0.85 -5.47
CA THR A 29 -2.40 0.48 -4.71
C THR A 29 -3.45 1.58 -4.74
N HIS A 30 -3.12 2.77 -4.20
CA HIS A 30 -4.03 3.90 -4.13
C HIS A 30 -3.26 5.22 -4.09
N GLU A 31 -3.68 6.22 -4.84
CA GLU A 31 -2.96 7.48 -5.08
C GLU A 31 -2.55 8.20 -3.79
N ARG A 32 -3.45 8.27 -2.80
CA ARG A 32 -3.15 8.90 -1.50
C ARG A 32 -2.02 8.19 -0.75
N TYR A 33 -1.99 6.87 -0.82
CA TYR A 33 -0.93 6.09 -0.19
C TYR A 33 0.38 6.24 -0.95
N GLU A 34 0.35 6.11 -2.26
CA GLU A 34 1.55 6.19 -3.11
C GLU A 34 2.19 7.60 -3.05
N SER A 35 1.38 8.65 -2.99
CA SER A 35 1.87 10.03 -2.84
C SER A 35 2.57 10.23 -1.48
N MET A 36 2.10 9.57 -0.43
CA MET A 36 2.77 9.57 0.88
C MET A 36 4.06 8.75 0.84
N LEU A 37 4.05 7.60 0.19
CA LEU A 37 5.22 6.76 0.00
C LEU A 37 6.32 7.52 -0.75
N ALA A 38 5.97 8.29 -1.77
CA ALA A 38 6.91 9.12 -2.54
C ALA A 38 7.63 10.19 -1.69
N LYS A 39 7.05 10.62 -0.56
CA LYS A 39 7.69 11.55 0.40
C LYS A 39 8.92 10.98 1.09
N THR A 40 9.18 9.67 0.99
CA THR A 40 10.44 9.06 1.43
C THR A 40 11.65 9.54 0.61
N GLY A 41 11.42 10.21 -0.52
CA GLY A 41 12.43 10.83 -1.36
C GLY A 41 13.10 9.89 -2.38
N HIS A 42 12.78 8.60 -2.37
CA HIS A 42 13.25 7.65 -3.36
C HIS A 42 12.50 7.79 -4.70
N ASN A 43 13.02 7.20 -5.77
CA ASN A 43 12.34 7.14 -7.06
C ASN A 43 11.50 5.86 -7.13
N PHE A 44 10.23 5.98 -7.50
CA PHE A 44 9.32 4.86 -7.64
C PHE A 44 8.92 4.68 -9.10
N TYR A 45 8.96 3.45 -9.57
CA TYR A 45 8.54 3.05 -10.90
C TYR A 45 7.40 2.06 -10.76
N ALA A 46 6.19 2.52 -11.06
CA ALA A 46 4.98 1.77 -10.82
C ALA A 46 4.68 0.83 -12.00
N TYR A 47 4.99 -0.46 -11.82
CA TYR A 47 4.58 -1.51 -12.75
C TYR A 47 3.05 -1.62 -12.75
N ARG A 48 2.43 -1.48 -13.90
CA ARG A 48 0.97 -1.55 -14.04
C ARG A 48 0.57 -2.76 -14.89
N ALA A 49 -0.39 -3.55 -14.41
CA ALA A 49 -1.01 -4.60 -15.20
C ALA A 49 -2.11 -4.01 -16.08
N GLU A 50 -2.45 -4.71 -17.16
CA GLU A 50 -3.60 -4.36 -18.00
C GLU A 50 -4.88 -4.22 -17.14
N GLY A 51 -5.68 -3.21 -17.40
CA GLY A 51 -6.94 -2.93 -16.69
C GLY A 51 -6.77 -2.20 -15.34
N ILE A 52 -5.56 -1.89 -14.90
CA ILE A 52 -5.36 -1.00 -13.75
C ILE A 52 -5.79 0.42 -14.14
N LYS A 53 -6.60 1.04 -13.28
CA LYS A 53 -7.08 2.43 -13.48
C LYS A 53 -5.92 3.40 -13.58
N ASP A 54 -6.12 4.45 -14.37
CA ASP A 54 -5.20 5.57 -14.42
C ASP A 54 -5.15 6.30 -13.07
N TRP A 55 -4.04 7.00 -12.85
CA TRP A 55 -3.86 7.83 -11.67
C TRP A 55 -4.94 8.92 -11.59
N ASN A 56 -5.63 8.98 -10.46
CA ASN A 56 -6.67 9.97 -10.22
C ASN A 56 -6.13 11.16 -9.42
N GLU A 57 -5.83 12.25 -10.13
CA GLU A 57 -5.28 13.46 -9.52
C GLU A 57 -6.23 14.17 -8.52
N THR A 58 -7.52 13.84 -8.52
CA THR A 58 -8.45 14.37 -7.51
C THR A 58 -8.19 13.77 -6.12
N TYR A 59 -7.55 12.58 -6.07
CA TYR A 59 -7.17 11.95 -4.81
C TYR A 59 -5.79 12.39 -4.33
N ALA A 60 -4.83 12.48 -5.24
CA ALA A 60 -3.51 13.03 -4.94
C ALA A 60 -2.82 13.43 -6.25
N LYS A 61 -2.12 14.57 -6.24
CA LYS A 61 -1.23 14.96 -7.34
C LYS A 61 -0.15 13.89 -7.52
N LEU A 62 0.15 13.54 -8.76
CA LEU A 62 1.24 12.62 -9.08
C LEU A 62 2.59 13.25 -8.66
N PRO A 63 3.37 12.61 -7.77
CA PRO A 63 4.66 13.13 -7.36
C PRO A 63 5.71 13.03 -8.48
N ASP A 64 6.64 13.99 -8.53
CA ASP A 64 7.69 14.04 -9.58
C ASP A 64 8.64 12.81 -9.55
N ASN A 65 8.79 12.16 -8.39
CA ASN A 65 9.60 10.96 -8.19
C ASN A 65 8.79 9.65 -8.26
N TYR A 66 7.56 9.69 -8.77
CA TYR A 66 6.70 8.53 -8.94
C TYR A 66 6.31 8.38 -10.42
N HIS A 67 6.88 7.39 -11.08
CA HIS A 67 6.79 7.18 -12.52
C HIS A 67 5.80 6.05 -12.84
N LEU A 68 4.71 6.38 -13.52
CA LEU A 68 3.75 5.38 -13.98
C LEU A 68 4.28 4.73 -15.26
N LEU A 69 4.49 3.41 -15.22
CA LEU A 69 4.93 2.66 -16.40
C LEU A 69 3.73 2.33 -17.29
N ASP A 70 3.97 2.13 -18.57
CA ASP A 70 2.92 1.90 -19.56
C ASP A 70 2.49 0.42 -19.59
N PRO A 71 1.28 0.06 -19.15
CA PRO A 71 0.84 -1.33 -19.11
C PRO A 71 0.70 -1.99 -20.49
N GLU A 72 0.53 -1.21 -21.57
CA GLU A 72 0.43 -1.75 -22.94
C GLU A 72 1.74 -2.40 -23.40
N LEU A 73 2.85 -2.05 -22.77
CA LEU A 73 4.16 -2.62 -23.05
C LEU A 73 4.43 -3.93 -22.29
N GLU A 74 3.50 -4.40 -21.48
CA GLU A 74 3.67 -5.58 -20.64
C GLU A 74 4.99 -5.53 -19.83
N ASP A 75 5.82 -6.57 -19.89
CA ASP A 75 7.13 -6.58 -19.21
C ASP A 75 8.16 -5.62 -19.82
N ASN A 76 7.97 -5.14 -21.05
CA ASN A 76 8.83 -4.13 -21.68
C ASN A 76 8.58 -2.72 -21.11
N GLN A 77 7.56 -2.53 -20.29
CA GLN A 77 7.36 -1.27 -19.58
C GLN A 77 8.52 -0.96 -18.60
N ILE A 78 9.27 -1.98 -18.15
CA ILE A 78 10.41 -1.79 -17.24
C ILE A 78 11.58 -1.18 -18.01
N PRO A 79 12.00 0.07 -17.70
CA PRO A 79 13.02 0.75 -18.49
C PRO A 79 14.41 0.15 -18.29
N GLU A 80 15.08 -0.19 -19.40
CA GLU A 80 16.43 -0.80 -19.38
C GLU A 80 17.54 0.14 -18.89
N TYR A 81 17.30 1.46 -18.95
CA TYR A 81 18.26 2.49 -18.56
C TYR A 81 18.20 2.84 -17.06
N VAL A 82 17.29 2.23 -16.30
CA VAL A 82 17.18 2.42 -14.86
C VAL A 82 17.83 1.26 -14.12
N ASP A 83 18.80 1.56 -13.29
CA ASP A 83 19.35 0.60 -12.34
C ASP A 83 18.44 0.52 -11.12
N PHE A 84 17.62 -0.52 -11.07
CA PHE A 84 16.75 -0.79 -9.94
C PHE A 84 17.52 -1.36 -8.74
N ASP A 85 17.07 -1.03 -7.54
CA ASP A 85 17.67 -1.46 -6.28
C ASP A 85 16.89 -2.57 -5.60
N LEU A 86 15.56 -2.48 -5.67
CA LEU A 86 14.65 -3.44 -5.07
C LEU A 86 13.27 -3.37 -5.71
N ILE A 87 12.47 -4.38 -5.40
CA ILE A 87 11.06 -4.47 -5.73
C ILE A 87 10.25 -4.33 -4.44
N LEU A 88 9.25 -3.43 -4.44
CA LEU A 88 8.27 -3.30 -3.38
C LEU A 88 6.95 -3.90 -3.84
N SER A 89 6.61 -5.09 -3.33
CA SER A 89 5.30 -5.70 -3.50
C SER A 89 4.43 -5.30 -2.31
N GLN A 90 3.29 -4.67 -2.57
CA GLN A 90 2.42 -4.09 -1.55
C GLN A 90 1.17 -4.95 -1.27
N ASN A 91 1.05 -6.08 -1.94
CA ASN A 91 -0.07 -7.00 -1.79
C ASN A 91 0.36 -8.40 -2.22
N LYS A 92 -0.04 -9.43 -1.45
CA LYS A 92 0.20 -10.82 -1.84
C LYS A 92 -0.68 -11.24 -3.03
N PHE A 93 -1.89 -10.67 -3.13
CA PHE A 93 -2.82 -10.99 -4.21
C PHE A 93 -2.53 -10.18 -5.47
N GLY A 94 -2.25 -10.88 -6.57
CA GLY A 94 -2.03 -10.25 -7.88
C GLY A 94 -0.69 -9.55 -8.07
N GLN A 95 0.01 -9.18 -6.99
CA GLN A 95 1.29 -8.47 -7.11
C GLN A 95 2.50 -9.36 -6.82
N TYR A 96 2.44 -10.19 -5.78
CA TYR A 96 3.60 -10.95 -5.30
C TYR A 96 4.16 -11.90 -6.37
N GLN A 97 3.31 -12.59 -7.14
CA GLN A 97 3.77 -13.51 -8.17
C GLN A 97 4.59 -12.77 -9.25
N LYS A 98 4.06 -11.66 -9.75
CA LYS A 98 4.75 -10.84 -10.74
C LYS A 98 6.04 -10.23 -10.16
N ALA A 99 6.01 -9.74 -8.93
CA ALA A 99 7.19 -9.24 -8.24
C ALA A 99 8.27 -10.33 -8.12
N LYS A 100 7.90 -11.58 -7.84
CA LYS A 100 8.82 -12.71 -7.76
C LYS A 100 9.41 -13.09 -9.12
N GLU A 101 8.60 -13.09 -10.17
CA GLU A 101 9.07 -13.32 -11.56
C GLU A 101 10.13 -12.28 -11.96
N ILE A 102 9.82 -11.00 -11.75
CA ILE A 102 10.74 -9.90 -12.05
C ILE A 102 12.00 -10.00 -11.17
N SER A 103 11.85 -10.30 -9.87
CA SER A 103 12.97 -10.52 -8.97
C SER A 103 13.94 -11.58 -9.47
N HIS A 104 13.44 -12.70 -9.96
CA HIS A 104 14.27 -13.76 -10.52
C HIS A 104 14.96 -13.32 -11.83
N ALA A 105 14.24 -12.64 -12.71
CA ALA A 105 14.78 -12.18 -14.00
C ALA A 105 15.84 -11.09 -13.84
N MET A 106 15.65 -10.18 -12.88
CA MET A 106 16.53 -9.03 -12.67
C MET A 106 17.48 -9.19 -11.48
N HIS A 107 17.40 -10.28 -10.73
CA HIS A 107 18.15 -10.54 -9.49
C HIS A 107 17.96 -9.45 -8.42
N LEU A 108 16.76 -8.89 -8.31
CA LEU A 108 16.44 -7.84 -7.35
C LEU A 108 15.85 -8.41 -6.06
N PRO A 109 16.19 -7.85 -4.89
CA PRO A 109 15.52 -8.22 -3.65
C PRO A 109 14.07 -7.73 -3.66
N VAL A 110 13.19 -8.48 -3.00
CA VAL A 110 11.77 -8.15 -2.81
C VAL A 110 11.51 -7.78 -1.37
N ILE A 111 10.94 -6.61 -1.15
CA ILE A 111 10.25 -6.24 0.08
C ILE A 111 8.77 -6.51 -0.13
N SER A 112 8.19 -7.39 0.69
CA SER A 112 6.75 -7.69 0.69
C SER A 112 6.07 -6.95 1.83
N LEU A 113 5.28 -5.94 1.51
CA LEU A 113 4.46 -5.20 2.47
C LEU A 113 3.02 -5.74 2.43
N GLU A 114 2.44 -6.03 3.59
CA GLU A 114 1.08 -6.52 3.70
C GLU A 114 0.22 -5.54 4.49
N HIS A 115 -0.80 -5.02 3.81
CA HIS A 115 -1.75 -4.03 4.38
C HIS A 115 -2.99 -4.67 5.01
N THR A 116 -3.21 -5.95 4.77
CA THR A 116 -4.46 -6.64 5.10
C THR A 116 -4.25 -7.73 6.16
N LEU A 117 -5.35 -8.32 6.58
CA LEU A 117 -5.38 -9.51 7.42
C LEU A 117 -5.82 -10.73 6.59
N PRO A 118 -5.47 -11.95 7.02
CA PRO A 118 -6.05 -13.16 6.44
C PRO A 118 -7.57 -13.12 6.53
N MET A 119 -8.24 -13.48 5.45
CA MET A 119 -9.71 -13.54 5.47
C MET A 119 -10.20 -14.76 6.25
N PRO A 120 -11.19 -14.61 7.15
CA PRO A 120 -11.68 -15.73 7.98
C PRO A 120 -12.26 -16.90 7.18
N GLN A 121 -12.69 -16.66 5.94
CA GLN A 121 -13.27 -17.69 5.06
C GLN A 121 -12.23 -18.51 4.30
N TRP A 122 -10.94 -18.18 4.35
CA TRP A 122 -9.93 -18.97 3.69
C TRP A 122 -9.68 -20.28 4.41
N ASP A 123 -9.59 -21.36 3.64
CA ASP A 123 -9.16 -22.66 4.18
C ASP A 123 -7.64 -22.65 4.49
N GLU A 124 -7.21 -23.63 5.26
CA GLU A 124 -5.82 -23.73 5.71
C GLU A 124 -4.84 -23.91 4.52
N GLY A 125 -5.26 -24.57 3.43
CA GLY A 125 -4.45 -24.74 2.23
C GLY A 125 -4.17 -23.39 1.56
N THR A 126 -5.20 -22.56 1.41
CA THR A 126 -5.08 -21.18 0.90
C THR A 126 -4.19 -20.33 1.81
N LEU A 127 -4.41 -20.38 3.12
CA LEU A 127 -3.60 -19.66 4.10
C LEU A 127 -2.12 -20.06 4.02
N GLN A 128 -1.83 -21.36 3.89
CA GLN A 128 -0.48 -21.85 3.78
C GLN A 128 0.21 -21.36 2.48
N GLN A 129 -0.48 -21.41 1.35
CA GLN A 129 0.05 -20.88 0.09
C GLN A 129 0.41 -19.41 0.19
N ILE A 130 -0.45 -18.61 0.82
CA ILE A 130 -0.20 -17.17 0.98
C ILE A 130 0.93 -16.91 1.99
N ARG A 131 1.05 -17.71 3.05
CA ARG A 131 2.17 -17.64 4.00
C ARG A 131 3.51 -17.96 3.35
N GLU A 132 3.53 -18.72 2.27
CA GLU A 132 4.74 -19.00 1.47
C GLU A 132 5.12 -17.87 0.52
N MET A 133 4.21 -16.92 0.26
CA MET A 133 4.48 -15.73 -0.54
C MET A 133 5.32 -14.72 0.24
N ARG A 134 6.62 -14.99 0.33
CA ARG A 134 7.57 -14.24 1.16
C ARG A 134 8.56 -13.46 0.32
N GLY A 135 8.73 -12.18 0.66
CA GLY A 135 9.87 -11.39 0.20
C GLY A 135 11.15 -11.74 0.97
N HIS A 136 12.25 -11.13 0.60
CA HIS A 136 13.50 -11.17 1.36
C HIS A 136 13.35 -10.41 2.70
N ILE A 137 12.51 -9.38 2.69
CA ILE A 137 12.03 -8.66 3.87
C ILE A 137 10.51 -8.62 3.80
N ASN A 138 9.85 -8.85 4.94
CA ASN A 138 8.40 -8.86 5.05
C ASN A 138 7.97 -7.80 6.05
N LEU A 139 7.12 -6.88 5.59
CA LEU A 139 6.63 -5.76 6.37
C LEU A 139 5.14 -5.91 6.66
N PHE A 140 4.77 -5.62 7.88
CA PHE A 140 3.38 -5.58 8.34
C PHE A 140 3.08 -4.24 9.01
N ILE A 141 1.83 -3.83 8.99
CA ILE A 141 1.41 -2.54 9.56
C ILE A 141 1.21 -2.58 11.08
N SER A 142 1.19 -3.75 11.68
CA SER A 142 1.06 -3.92 13.13
C SER A 142 1.63 -5.26 13.61
N LYS A 143 1.90 -5.37 14.91
CA LYS A 143 2.26 -6.65 15.54
C LYS A 143 1.12 -7.67 15.43
N TYR A 144 -0.12 -7.21 15.52
CA TYR A 144 -1.29 -8.07 15.35
C TYR A 144 -1.33 -8.71 13.96
N SER A 145 -0.97 -7.94 12.91
CA SER A 145 -0.93 -8.49 11.55
C SER A 145 0.09 -9.63 11.42
N ILE A 146 1.26 -9.53 12.04
CA ILE A 146 2.25 -10.61 12.07
C ILE A 146 1.63 -11.87 12.69
N SER A 147 1.04 -11.74 13.88
CA SER A 147 0.37 -12.84 14.59
C SER A 147 -0.75 -13.46 13.76
N ALA A 148 -1.62 -12.63 13.19
CA ALA A 148 -2.73 -13.09 12.36
C ALA A 148 -2.27 -13.90 11.14
N TRP A 149 -1.10 -13.54 10.57
CA TRP A 149 -0.48 -14.28 9.48
C TRP A 149 0.32 -15.51 9.94
N GLY A 150 0.50 -15.72 11.26
CA GLY A 150 1.30 -16.81 11.84
C GLY A 150 2.79 -16.69 11.52
N TRP A 151 3.32 -15.47 11.56
CA TRP A 151 4.71 -15.16 11.20
C TRP A 151 5.56 -14.68 12.35
N GLU A 152 5.17 -14.94 13.57
CA GLU A 152 5.95 -14.68 14.77
C GLU A 152 7.33 -15.37 14.71
N ASP A 153 8.29 -14.84 15.44
CA ASP A 153 9.64 -15.38 15.60
C ASP A 153 10.49 -15.51 14.32
N ARG A 154 10.28 -14.59 13.37
CA ARG A 154 11.04 -14.52 12.11
C ARG A 154 11.89 -13.26 12.03
N ASN A 155 13.18 -13.45 11.69
CA ASN A 155 14.17 -12.36 11.59
C ASN A 155 14.06 -11.52 10.32
N ASP A 156 13.25 -11.93 9.35
CA ASP A 156 12.99 -11.22 8.11
C ASP A 156 11.65 -10.47 8.12
N THR A 157 11.04 -10.32 9.30
CA THR A 157 9.69 -9.76 9.48
C THR A 157 9.71 -8.58 10.42
N PHE A 158 9.18 -7.44 9.95
CA PHE A 158 9.20 -6.18 10.68
C PHE A 158 7.84 -5.50 10.66
N VAL A 159 7.61 -4.61 11.62
CA VAL A 159 6.43 -3.75 11.68
C VAL A 159 6.80 -2.33 11.28
N ILE A 160 6.08 -1.79 10.29
CA ILE A 160 6.11 -0.36 9.95
C ILE A 160 4.67 0.13 9.95
N THR A 161 4.32 0.94 10.93
CA THR A 161 3.00 1.57 11.00
C THR A 161 2.87 2.62 9.90
N HIS A 162 1.69 2.70 9.29
CA HIS A 162 1.42 3.73 8.30
C HIS A 162 1.60 5.13 8.88
N GLY A 163 2.27 5.99 8.12
CA GLY A 163 2.36 7.41 8.43
C GLY A 163 1.09 8.17 8.01
N VAL A 164 0.88 9.32 8.64
CA VAL A 164 -0.14 10.29 8.27
C VAL A 164 0.55 11.63 8.01
N ASP A 165 0.13 12.33 6.97
CA ASP A 165 0.57 13.69 6.69
C ASP A 165 -0.02 14.66 7.73
N THR A 166 0.76 14.97 8.75
CA THR A 166 0.31 15.83 9.86
C THR A 166 0.20 17.31 9.48
N ASP A 167 0.81 17.74 8.38
CA ASP A 167 0.64 19.09 7.85
C ASP A 167 -0.70 19.24 7.14
N LEU A 168 -1.16 18.16 6.53
CA LEU A 168 -2.44 18.10 5.83
C LEU A 168 -3.59 17.77 6.79
N PHE A 169 -3.44 16.72 7.61
CA PHE A 169 -4.43 16.29 8.60
C PHE A 169 -4.13 16.88 9.97
N CYS A 170 -4.07 18.22 10.05
CA CYS A 170 -3.85 18.96 11.28
C CYS A 170 -5.18 19.46 11.87
N PRO A 171 -5.29 19.55 13.21
CA PRO A 171 -6.43 20.19 13.84
C PRO A 171 -6.52 21.67 13.44
N LYS A 172 -7.74 22.16 13.26
CA LYS A 172 -8.00 23.60 13.13
C LYS A 172 -8.65 24.14 14.39
N GLU A 173 -8.39 25.41 14.68
CA GLU A 173 -9.12 26.15 15.71
C GLU A 173 -10.51 26.51 15.17
N GLN A 174 -11.43 25.57 15.25
CA GLN A 174 -12.83 25.76 14.90
C GLN A 174 -13.71 24.96 15.85
N GLU A 175 -14.96 25.35 15.96
CA GLU A 175 -15.97 24.60 16.69
C GLU A 175 -16.16 23.23 16.06
N LYS A 176 -16.07 22.17 16.87
CA LYS A 176 -16.27 20.79 16.41
C LYS A 176 -17.74 20.46 16.33
N SER A 177 -18.13 19.68 15.34
CA SER A 177 -19.47 19.13 15.30
C SER A 177 -19.66 18.07 16.40
N ASP A 178 -20.90 17.88 16.84
CA ASP A 178 -21.26 16.81 17.76
C ASP A 178 -21.42 15.45 17.06
N GLU A 179 -21.03 15.36 15.79
CA GLU A 179 -21.15 14.13 15.01
C GLU A 179 -19.92 13.23 15.15
N ILE A 180 -20.18 11.95 15.24
CA ILE A 180 -19.10 10.92 15.20
C ILE A 180 -18.78 10.61 13.75
N LEU A 181 -17.58 10.98 13.30
CA LEU A 181 -17.09 10.66 11.96
C LEU A 181 -16.61 9.23 11.89
N SER A 182 -17.03 8.52 10.83
CA SER A 182 -16.50 7.20 10.46
C SER A 182 -16.07 7.20 9.00
N VAL A 183 -14.82 6.84 8.72
CA VAL A 183 -14.25 6.84 7.37
C VAL A 183 -13.84 5.43 6.99
N VAL A 184 -14.66 4.75 6.18
CA VAL A 184 -14.45 3.34 5.79
C VAL A 184 -14.99 3.08 4.40
N ASN A 185 -14.24 2.38 3.55
CA ASN A 185 -14.68 1.91 2.25
C ASN A 185 -15.20 0.46 2.34
N ASP A 186 -16.23 0.14 1.57
CA ASP A 186 -16.81 -1.19 1.45
C ASP A 186 -17.11 -1.85 2.81
N TRP A 187 -17.64 -1.04 3.72
CA TRP A 187 -17.73 -1.41 5.15
C TRP A 187 -18.59 -2.64 5.41
N ILE A 188 -19.69 -2.77 4.68
CA ILE A 188 -20.63 -3.88 4.86
C ILE A 188 -19.96 -5.22 4.50
N ASN A 189 -19.28 -5.31 3.35
CA ASN A 189 -18.59 -6.52 2.94
C ASN A 189 -17.32 -6.81 3.75
N ARG A 190 -16.76 -5.76 4.35
CA ARG A 190 -15.56 -5.84 5.19
C ARG A 190 -15.87 -5.84 6.70
N ASP A 191 -17.08 -6.23 7.09
CA ASP A 191 -17.47 -6.30 8.50
C ASP A 191 -16.47 -7.12 9.35
N TRP A 192 -15.97 -8.21 8.80
CA TRP A 192 -15.04 -9.10 9.47
C TRP A 192 -13.73 -8.45 9.95
N CYS A 193 -13.26 -7.37 9.31
CA CYS A 193 -12.06 -6.63 9.69
C CYS A 193 -12.34 -5.17 10.10
N CYS A 194 -13.47 -4.60 9.67
CA CYS A 194 -13.81 -3.20 9.91
C CYS A 194 -14.96 -3.01 10.93
N GLY A 195 -15.59 -4.10 11.39
CA GLY A 195 -16.52 -4.10 12.52
C GLY A 195 -17.83 -3.35 12.28
N PHE A 196 -18.41 -3.43 11.08
CA PHE A 196 -19.66 -2.74 10.72
C PHE A 196 -20.81 -3.07 11.69
N ASN A 197 -21.03 -4.34 11.99
CA ASN A 197 -22.09 -4.78 12.89
C ASN A 197 -21.87 -4.30 14.34
N ILE A 198 -20.64 -4.15 14.77
CA ILE A 198 -20.30 -3.59 16.08
C ILE A 198 -20.59 -2.10 16.06
N TRP A 199 -20.13 -1.39 15.03
CA TRP A 199 -20.38 0.04 14.85
C TRP A 199 -21.87 0.38 14.85
N GLN A 200 -22.70 -0.35 14.10
CA GLN A 200 -24.15 -0.11 14.08
C GLN A 200 -24.80 -0.16 15.48
N ARG A 201 -24.30 -1.03 16.35
CA ARG A 201 -24.82 -1.12 17.73
C ARG A 201 -24.35 0.05 18.59
N VAL A 202 -23.10 0.46 18.42
CA VAL A 202 -22.51 1.55 19.21
C VAL A 202 -23.07 2.91 18.80
N ILE A 203 -23.27 3.13 17.49
CA ILE A 203 -23.68 4.44 16.95
C ILE A 203 -25.18 4.74 17.11
N LYS A 204 -25.96 3.73 17.53
CA LYS A 204 -27.42 3.84 17.59
C LYS A 204 -27.86 4.98 18.50
N GLY A 205 -28.56 5.95 17.90
CA GLY A 205 -29.10 7.13 18.62
C GLY A 205 -28.07 8.26 18.80
N LEU A 206 -26.86 8.13 18.26
CA LEU A 206 -25.86 9.18 18.28
C LEU A 206 -25.81 9.89 16.92
N PRO A 207 -25.59 11.22 16.87
CA PRO A 207 -25.31 11.92 15.63
C PRO A 207 -24.04 11.35 15.00
N HIS A 208 -24.10 11.03 13.71
CA HIS A 208 -22.93 10.45 13.04
C HIS A 208 -22.92 10.76 11.56
N LYS A 209 -21.70 10.78 11.01
CA LYS A 209 -21.42 10.93 9.59
C LYS A 209 -20.53 9.79 9.13
N VAL A 210 -20.88 9.19 7.99
CA VAL A 210 -20.05 8.15 7.36
C VAL A 210 -19.52 8.68 6.04
N VAL A 211 -18.21 8.52 5.81
CA VAL A 211 -17.51 8.86 4.58
C VAL A 211 -16.77 7.63 4.09
N GLY A 212 -16.84 7.34 2.80
CA GLY A 212 -16.23 6.19 2.17
C GLY A 212 -17.15 5.55 1.15
N ASP A 213 -16.59 4.78 0.24
CA ASP A 213 -17.33 4.08 -0.80
C ASP A 213 -17.96 2.80 -0.21
N THR A 214 -19.16 2.96 0.35
CA THR A 214 -19.97 1.83 0.82
C THR A 214 -21.36 1.92 0.21
N PRO A 215 -21.68 1.15 -0.84
CA PRO A 215 -22.96 1.19 -1.53
C PRO A 215 -24.14 1.05 -0.57
N GLY A 216 -25.11 1.96 -0.68
CA GLY A 216 -26.30 1.99 0.18
C GLY A 216 -26.09 2.64 1.57
N LEU A 217 -24.86 2.98 1.95
CA LEU A 217 -24.55 3.62 3.24
C LEU A 217 -23.90 5.00 3.07
N SER A 218 -22.85 5.10 2.28
CA SER A 218 -22.04 6.32 2.16
C SER A 218 -21.36 6.46 0.80
N LYS A 219 -20.86 7.68 0.55
CA LYS A 219 -20.03 8.00 -0.63
C LYS A 219 -18.64 8.42 -0.18
N PRO A 220 -17.61 8.17 -1.01
CA PRO A 220 -16.27 8.66 -0.73
C PRO A 220 -16.20 10.19 -0.80
N ALA A 221 -15.25 10.79 -0.10
CA ALA A 221 -14.87 12.16 -0.36
C ALA A 221 -14.33 12.28 -1.78
N SER A 222 -14.80 13.26 -2.54
CA SER A 222 -14.45 13.44 -3.95
C SER A 222 -13.02 13.92 -4.13
N THR A 223 -12.49 14.66 -3.15
CA THR A 223 -11.10 15.16 -3.13
C THR A 223 -10.43 14.92 -1.79
N THR A 224 -9.12 15.14 -1.74
CA THR A 224 -8.38 15.07 -0.49
C THR A 224 -8.75 16.21 0.45
N GLU A 225 -9.01 17.40 -0.07
CA GLU A 225 -9.43 18.57 0.71
C GLU A 225 -10.78 18.31 1.40
N GLU A 226 -11.72 17.69 0.70
CA GLU A 226 -13.00 17.28 1.29
C GLU A 226 -12.80 16.26 2.41
N LEU A 227 -11.91 15.27 2.21
CA LEU A 227 -11.59 14.30 3.24
C LEU A 227 -10.97 14.97 4.48
N VAL A 228 -10.02 15.88 4.28
CA VAL A 228 -9.41 16.66 5.36
C VAL A 228 -10.44 17.49 6.10
N ALA A 229 -11.34 18.17 5.38
CA ALA A 229 -12.41 18.97 5.98
C ALA A 229 -13.36 18.11 6.85
N ASN A 230 -13.63 16.86 6.44
CA ASN A 230 -14.41 15.92 7.25
C ASN A 230 -13.70 15.56 8.58
N TYR A 231 -12.38 15.41 8.59
CA TYR A 231 -11.63 15.14 9.82
C TYR A 231 -11.46 16.36 10.73
N GLN A 232 -11.59 17.56 10.17
CA GLN A 232 -11.41 18.80 10.90
C GLN A 232 -12.70 19.29 11.58
N ASN A 233 -13.89 18.83 11.14
CA ASN A 233 -15.17 19.13 11.75
C ASN A 233 -15.48 18.20 12.92
#